data_2ab2d6004afc404bfd466addf6d5b572
#
_entry.id   2ab2d6004afc404bfd466addf6d5b572
#
_cell.length_a   1.000
_cell.length_b   1.000
_cell.length_c   1.000
_cell.angle_alpha   90.00
_cell.angle_beta   90.00
_cell.angle_gamma   90.00
#
_symmetry.space_group_name_H-M   'P 1'
#
loop_
_entity.id
_entity.type
_entity.pdbx_description
1 polymer ?
#
loop_
_entity_poly.entity_id
_entity_poly.type
_entity_poly.pdbx_seq_one_letter_code
_entity_poly.pdbx_strand_id
1 'polypeptide(L)'
;KGNGMSILELNEKNNKPILLVLGGSLGAKQINNLIYQNIEWICQNFTVIHQTGLVNNSNDTEANLVHTYGTSYKPFSFIHQNMQDVLSCADVVLSRAGANSIWETAVLNKPMILIPLCGAGTRGDQVDNALYFESKNCAKVLIGENANSINLKDSLLYMLDDKNRSNMQEQLKLLVGQNMPAKTIAKTIIEGIEG
;
A
#
# COMPACT_ATOMS: atom_id res chain seq x y z
N LYS A 1 -9.96 10.85 -6.48
CA LYS A 1 -10.60 9.55 -6.19
C LYS A 1 -11.47 9.01 -7.36
N GLY A 2 -11.88 9.82 -8.32
CA GLY A 2 -12.88 9.57 -9.37
C GLY A 2 -12.90 8.18 -10.03
N ASN A 3 -12.02 7.92 -11.00
CA ASN A 3 -12.08 6.67 -11.79
C ASN A 3 -11.79 5.40 -10.97
N GLY A 4 -10.93 5.46 -9.97
CA GLY A 4 -10.60 4.30 -9.17
C GLY A 4 -11.75 3.80 -8.29
N MET A 5 -12.60 4.70 -7.78
CA MET A 5 -13.82 4.33 -7.03
C MET A 5 -14.80 3.54 -7.91
N SER A 6 -14.96 3.97 -9.17
CA SER A 6 -15.81 3.29 -10.17
C SER A 6 -15.22 1.93 -10.56
N ILE A 7 -13.90 1.85 -10.81
CA ILE A 7 -13.20 0.60 -11.16
C ILE A 7 -13.36 -0.45 -10.06
N LEU A 8 -13.34 -0.01 -8.80
CA LEU A 8 -13.43 -0.88 -7.63
C LEU A 8 -14.87 -1.08 -7.15
N GLU A 9 -15.86 -0.52 -7.86
CA GLU A 9 -17.28 -0.55 -7.47
C GLU A 9 -17.49 -0.13 -6.01
N LEU A 10 -16.77 0.91 -5.58
CA LEU A 10 -16.86 1.44 -4.22
C LEU A 10 -17.94 2.50 -4.15
N ASN A 11 -18.84 2.37 -3.19
CA ASN A 11 -19.84 3.39 -2.90
C ASN A 11 -19.22 4.51 -2.03
N GLU A 12 -19.40 5.77 -2.44
CA GLU A 12 -18.91 6.94 -1.68
C GLU A 12 -19.46 7.06 -0.25
N LYS A 13 -20.49 6.31 0.09
CA LYS A 13 -21.15 6.35 1.40
C LYS A 13 -20.41 5.66 2.54
N ASN A 14 -19.29 5.00 2.26
CA ASN A 14 -18.55 4.29 3.30
C ASN A 14 -17.54 5.27 3.94
N ASN A 15 -17.85 5.78 5.13
CA ASN A 15 -17.01 6.74 5.87
C ASN A 15 -15.69 6.15 6.39
N LYS A 16 -15.40 4.88 6.07
CA LYS A 16 -14.16 4.23 6.48
C LYS A 16 -13.02 4.56 5.51
N PRO A 17 -11.79 4.75 6.02
CA PRO A 17 -10.64 4.88 5.14
C PRO A 17 -10.42 3.60 4.31
N ILE A 18 -9.89 3.76 3.11
CA ILE A 18 -9.60 2.66 2.19
C ILE A 18 -8.19 2.14 2.44
N LEU A 19 -8.09 0.88 2.86
CA LEU A 19 -6.84 0.13 2.96
C LEU A 19 -6.64 -0.69 1.68
N LEU A 20 -5.64 -0.33 0.89
CA LEU A 20 -5.21 -1.11 -0.28
C LEU A 20 -4.07 -2.04 0.12
N VAL A 21 -4.28 -3.34 -0.02
CA VAL A 21 -3.29 -4.38 0.28
C VAL A 21 -2.75 -4.96 -1.02
N LEU A 22 -1.44 -4.87 -1.24
CA LEU A 22 -0.76 -5.33 -2.45
C LEU A 22 0.28 -6.42 -2.12
N GLY A 23 -0.04 -7.66 -2.45
CA GLY A 23 0.87 -8.81 -2.30
C GLY A 23 1.84 -9.01 -3.47
N GLY A 24 1.75 -8.20 -4.52
CA GLY A 24 2.44 -8.42 -5.78
C GLY A 24 1.73 -9.44 -6.68
N SER A 25 2.26 -9.68 -7.91
CA SER A 25 1.60 -10.52 -8.93
C SER A 25 1.44 -11.99 -8.54
N LEU A 26 2.39 -12.54 -7.80
CA LEU A 26 2.36 -13.93 -7.32
C LEU A 26 1.66 -14.08 -5.95
N GLY A 27 1.29 -12.95 -5.32
CA GLY A 27 0.78 -12.92 -3.96
C GLY A 27 1.88 -13.01 -2.90
N ALA A 28 1.59 -12.50 -1.71
CA ALA A 28 2.47 -12.57 -0.56
C ALA A 28 1.77 -13.35 0.56
N LYS A 29 2.01 -14.65 0.66
CA LYS A 29 1.38 -15.52 1.69
C LYS A 29 1.44 -14.90 3.09
N GLN A 30 2.58 -14.31 3.46
CA GLN A 30 2.75 -13.67 4.77
C GLN A 30 1.77 -12.50 4.94
N ILE A 31 1.65 -11.62 3.94
CA ILE A 31 0.72 -10.48 3.99
C ILE A 31 -0.71 -10.99 4.03
N ASN A 32 -1.08 -11.90 3.12
CA ASN A 32 -2.43 -12.45 3.06
C ASN A 32 -2.84 -13.10 4.40
N ASN A 33 -1.96 -13.92 5.00
CA ASN A 33 -2.22 -14.53 6.29
C ASN A 33 -2.42 -13.50 7.40
N LEU A 34 -1.59 -12.45 7.45
CA LEU A 34 -1.75 -11.37 8.43
C LEU A 34 -3.08 -10.64 8.26
N ILE A 35 -3.50 -10.38 7.02
CA ILE A 35 -4.79 -9.76 6.75
C ILE A 35 -5.93 -10.69 7.19
N TYR A 36 -5.91 -11.97 6.80
CA TYR A 36 -6.97 -12.92 7.15
C TYR A 36 -7.11 -13.14 8.66
N GLN A 37 -5.99 -13.22 9.39
CA GLN A 37 -6.00 -13.36 10.85
C GLN A 37 -6.61 -12.15 11.57
N ASN A 38 -6.63 -10.99 10.95
CA ASN A 38 -7.10 -9.75 11.55
C ASN A 38 -8.31 -9.15 10.82
N ILE A 39 -8.91 -9.90 9.88
CA ILE A 39 -9.86 -9.38 8.90
C ILE A 39 -11.09 -8.75 9.53
N GLU A 40 -11.63 -9.35 10.59
CA GLU A 40 -12.80 -8.85 11.31
C GLU A 40 -12.54 -7.41 11.81
N TRP A 41 -11.47 -7.22 12.57
CA TRP A 41 -11.11 -5.92 13.11
C TRP A 41 -10.78 -4.92 11.99
N ILE A 42 -10.07 -5.37 10.95
CA ILE A 42 -9.71 -4.52 9.81
C ILE A 42 -10.99 -4.05 9.09
N CYS A 43 -11.93 -4.94 8.79
CA CYS A 43 -13.18 -4.60 8.11
C CYS A 43 -14.13 -3.75 8.96
N GLN A 44 -14.01 -3.78 10.29
CA GLN A 44 -14.74 -2.85 11.17
C GLN A 44 -14.24 -1.41 11.02
N ASN A 45 -12.97 -1.20 10.71
CA ASN A 45 -12.30 0.11 10.70
C ASN A 45 -11.96 0.63 9.30
N PHE A 46 -11.79 -0.25 8.32
CA PHE A 46 -11.40 0.08 6.94
C PHE A 46 -12.35 -0.55 5.92
N THR A 47 -12.39 0.03 4.73
CA THR A 47 -12.77 -0.68 3.51
C THR A 47 -11.51 -1.27 2.90
N VAL A 48 -11.45 -2.59 2.77
CA VAL A 48 -10.25 -3.32 2.34
C VAL A 48 -10.34 -3.69 0.87
N ILE A 49 -9.37 -3.28 0.10
CA ILE A 49 -9.11 -3.74 -1.27
C ILE A 49 -7.87 -4.61 -1.20
N HIS A 50 -8.00 -5.90 -1.50
CA HIS A 50 -6.92 -6.86 -1.29
C HIS A 50 -6.54 -7.57 -2.58
N GLN A 51 -5.36 -7.25 -3.13
CA GLN A 51 -4.76 -8.05 -4.21
C GLN A 51 -4.08 -9.27 -3.61
N THR A 52 -4.75 -10.43 -3.72
CA THR A 52 -4.34 -11.68 -3.07
C THR A 52 -3.27 -12.46 -3.84
N GLY A 53 -3.15 -12.21 -5.16
CA GLY A 53 -2.21 -12.88 -6.06
C GLY A 53 -2.83 -14.09 -6.79
N LEU A 54 -2.27 -14.39 -7.96
CA LEU A 54 -2.79 -15.44 -8.86
C LEU A 54 -2.59 -16.88 -8.33
N VAL A 55 -1.63 -17.07 -7.42
CA VAL A 55 -1.25 -18.43 -6.93
C VAL A 55 -2.00 -18.81 -5.66
N ASN A 56 -2.77 -17.92 -5.08
CA ASN A 56 -3.57 -18.23 -3.89
C ASN A 56 -4.87 -18.95 -4.31
N ASN A 57 -4.87 -20.29 -4.21
CA ASN A 57 -6.05 -21.14 -4.40
C ASN A 57 -7.01 -21.10 -3.18
N SER A 58 -7.27 -19.94 -2.64
CA SER A 58 -8.16 -19.77 -1.48
C SER A 58 -9.54 -19.20 -1.87
N ASN A 59 -10.05 -19.61 -3.04
CA ASN A 59 -11.35 -19.15 -3.55
C ASN A 59 -12.48 -19.31 -2.51
N ASP A 60 -12.49 -20.42 -1.76
CA ASP A 60 -13.49 -20.66 -0.72
C ASP A 60 -13.33 -19.70 0.48
N THR A 61 -12.08 -19.41 0.87
CA THR A 61 -11.81 -18.47 1.96
C THR A 61 -12.23 -17.06 1.55
N GLU A 62 -11.86 -16.61 0.35
CA GLU A 62 -12.20 -15.28 -0.16
C GLU A 62 -13.71 -15.13 -0.34
N ALA A 63 -14.39 -16.14 -0.91
CA ALA A 63 -15.84 -16.15 -1.06
C ALA A 63 -16.57 -16.03 0.28
N ASN A 64 -16.12 -16.78 1.30
CA ASN A 64 -16.67 -16.71 2.66
C ASN A 64 -16.44 -15.33 3.30
N LEU A 65 -15.27 -14.73 3.10
CA LEU A 65 -14.96 -13.39 3.61
C LEU A 65 -15.81 -12.32 2.92
N VAL A 66 -16.00 -12.40 1.60
CA VAL A 66 -16.89 -11.50 0.86
C VAL A 66 -18.33 -11.65 1.35
N HIS A 67 -18.80 -12.87 1.56
CA HIS A 67 -20.14 -13.11 2.11
C HIS A 67 -20.30 -12.51 3.51
N THR A 68 -19.27 -12.62 4.36
CA THR A 68 -19.31 -12.16 5.76
C THR A 68 -19.20 -10.64 5.88
N TYR A 69 -18.28 -10.02 5.13
CA TYR A 69 -17.93 -8.60 5.29
C TYR A 69 -18.49 -7.68 4.20
N GLY A 70 -19.09 -8.26 3.16
CA GLY A 70 -19.78 -7.52 2.10
C GLY A 70 -18.93 -6.44 1.46
N THR A 71 -19.41 -5.22 1.44
CA THR A 71 -18.71 -4.08 0.82
C THR A 71 -17.45 -3.65 1.56
N SER A 72 -17.22 -4.13 2.79
CA SER A 72 -16.00 -3.81 3.56
C SER A 72 -14.77 -4.62 3.15
N TYR A 73 -14.93 -5.73 2.38
CA TYR A 73 -13.83 -6.54 1.88
C TYR A 73 -13.98 -6.87 0.40
N LYS A 74 -13.03 -6.44 -0.41
CA LYS A 74 -13.00 -6.67 -1.86
C LYS A 74 -11.68 -7.32 -2.28
N PRO A 75 -11.64 -8.66 -2.44
CA PRO A 75 -10.47 -9.37 -2.95
C PRO A 75 -10.39 -9.27 -4.47
N PHE A 76 -9.16 -9.20 -4.98
CA PHE A 76 -8.81 -9.28 -6.39
C PHE A 76 -7.61 -10.21 -6.54
N SER A 77 -7.69 -11.22 -7.41
CA SER A 77 -6.53 -12.05 -7.68
C SER A 77 -5.39 -11.21 -8.26
N PHE A 78 -5.72 -10.30 -9.18
CA PHE A 78 -4.77 -9.34 -9.74
C PHE A 78 -5.51 -8.10 -10.26
N ILE A 79 -4.92 -6.92 -10.05
CA ILE A 79 -5.43 -5.66 -10.58
C ILE A 79 -4.67 -5.35 -11.86
N HIS A 80 -5.29 -5.65 -13.03
CA HIS A 80 -4.65 -5.61 -14.34
C HIS A 80 -4.51 -4.20 -14.94
N GLN A 81 -5.41 -3.29 -14.60
CA GLN A 81 -5.51 -1.98 -15.26
C GLN A 81 -5.63 -0.85 -14.24
N ASN A 82 -5.10 0.32 -14.63
CA ASN A 82 -5.31 1.55 -13.88
C ASN A 82 -4.85 1.51 -12.42
N MET A 83 -3.70 0.86 -12.14
CA MET A 83 -3.13 0.81 -10.78
C MET A 83 -2.98 2.22 -10.17
N GLN A 84 -2.68 3.25 -10.97
CA GLN A 84 -2.60 4.63 -10.51
C GLN A 84 -3.95 5.14 -9.99
N ASP A 85 -5.05 4.80 -10.67
CA ASP A 85 -6.40 5.17 -10.24
C ASP A 85 -6.77 4.44 -8.95
N VAL A 86 -6.43 3.16 -8.85
CA VAL A 86 -6.64 2.34 -7.65
C VAL A 86 -5.82 2.88 -6.47
N LEU A 87 -4.53 3.14 -6.66
CA LEU A 87 -3.68 3.78 -5.66
C LEU A 87 -4.22 5.15 -5.25
N SER A 88 -4.75 5.93 -6.20
CA SER A 88 -5.33 7.25 -5.92
C SER A 88 -6.53 7.20 -4.99
N CYS A 89 -7.29 6.11 -4.97
CA CYS A 89 -8.43 5.91 -4.07
C CYS A 89 -8.00 5.56 -2.65
N ALA A 90 -6.85 4.89 -2.49
CA ALA A 90 -6.39 4.43 -1.20
C ALA A 90 -6.10 5.58 -0.24
N ASP A 91 -6.44 5.40 1.03
CA ASP A 91 -6.03 6.27 2.12
C ASP A 91 -4.77 5.73 2.81
N VAL A 92 -4.57 4.40 2.77
CA VAL A 92 -3.39 3.69 3.26
C VAL A 92 -3.04 2.55 2.31
N VAL A 93 -1.76 2.34 2.02
CA VAL A 93 -1.27 1.22 1.21
C VAL A 93 -0.42 0.31 2.09
N LEU A 94 -0.77 -0.98 2.13
CA LEU A 94 0.03 -2.03 2.76
C LEU A 94 0.63 -2.91 1.65
N SER A 95 1.95 -3.01 1.59
CA SER A 95 2.62 -3.74 0.50
C SER A 95 3.99 -4.30 0.88
N ARG A 96 4.56 -5.06 -0.05
CA ARG A 96 6.01 -5.33 -0.07
C ARG A 96 6.78 -4.03 -0.39
N ALA A 97 8.09 -4.06 -0.12
CA ALA A 97 8.98 -2.92 -0.30
C ALA A 97 9.82 -2.99 -1.61
N GLY A 98 9.21 -3.45 -2.70
CA GLY A 98 9.84 -3.40 -4.03
C GLY A 98 10.00 -1.96 -4.50
N ALA A 99 11.17 -1.61 -5.08
CA ALA A 99 11.51 -0.23 -5.43
C ALA A 99 10.44 0.46 -6.29
N ASN A 100 9.97 -0.18 -7.37
CA ASN A 100 8.97 0.41 -8.25
C ASN A 100 7.66 0.70 -7.49
N SER A 101 7.13 -0.29 -6.77
CA SER A 101 5.85 -0.16 -6.05
C SER A 101 5.90 0.92 -4.96
N ILE A 102 7.02 1.03 -4.23
CA ILE A 102 7.18 2.07 -3.21
C ILE A 102 7.15 3.46 -3.86
N TRP A 103 7.94 3.67 -4.93
CA TRP A 103 8.03 4.97 -5.57
C TRP A 103 6.73 5.36 -6.28
N GLU A 104 6.02 4.41 -6.91
CA GLU A 104 4.67 4.65 -7.46
C GLU A 104 3.70 5.12 -6.38
N THR A 105 3.72 4.47 -5.22
CA THR A 105 2.90 4.85 -4.06
C THR A 105 3.30 6.21 -3.49
N ALA A 106 4.61 6.48 -3.40
CA ALA A 106 5.16 7.74 -2.89
C ALA A 106 4.80 8.94 -3.76
N VAL A 107 4.89 8.81 -5.09
CA VAL A 107 4.52 9.86 -6.06
C VAL A 107 3.06 10.29 -5.89
N LEU A 108 2.19 9.36 -5.51
CA LEU A 108 0.79 9.64 -5.21
C LEU A 108 0.55 10.09 -3.76
N ASN A 109 1.62 10.29 -2.99
CA ASN A 109 1.60 10.71 -1.58
C ASN A 109 0.71 9.80 -0.71
N LYS A 110 0.75 8.48 -0.91
CA LYS A 110 -0.07 7.54 -0.15
C LYS A 110 0.68 7.03 1.08
N PRO A 111 0.14 7.20 2.30
CA PRO A 111 0.68 6.62 3.52
C PRO A 111 0.90 5.13 3.37
N MET A 112 2.04 4.62 3.86
CA MET A 112 2.46 3.23 3.63
C MET A 112 2.71 2.47 4.92
N ILE A 113 2.31 1.19 4.91
CA ILE A 113 2.80 0.15 5.81
C ILE A 113 3.55 -0.86 4.95
N LEU A 114 4.84 -1.03 5.20
CA LEU A 114 5.72 -1.87 4.39
C LEU A 114 6.08 -3.15 5.15
N ILE A 115 5.88 -4.29 4.50
CA ILE A 115 6.28 -5.61 4.99
C ILE A 115 7.28 -6.16 3.97
N PRO A 116 8.58 -5.80 4.07
CA PRO A 116 9.58 -6.23 3.12
C PRO A 116 9.79 -7.74 3.14
N LEU A 117 10.14 -8.30 2.00
CA LEU A 117 10.61 -9.67 1.92
C LEU A 117 12.01 -9.73 2.58
N CYS A 118 12.16 -10.56 3.58
CA CYS A 118 13.42 -10.76 4.30
C CYS A 118 13.70 -12.25 4.52
N GLY A 119 14.96 -12.59 4.80
CA GLY A 119 15.40 -13.96 5.08
C GLY A 119 16.38 -14.52 4.05
N ALA A 120 16.79 -15.78 4.26
CA ALA A 120 17.75 -16.47 3.40
C ALA A 120 17.23 -16.56 1.95
N GLY A 121 18.06 -16.17 1.00
CA GLY A 121 17.71 -16.16 -0.43
C GLY A 121 17.17 -14.83 -0.98
N THR A 122 17.02 -13.80 -0.14
CA THR A 122 16.73 -12.44 -0.60
C THR A 122 18.00 -11.60 -0.70
N ARG A 123 18.03 -10.61 -1.60
CA ARG A 123 19.15 -9.68 -1.72
C ARG A 123 19.19 -8.57 -0.64
N GLY A 124 18.14 -8.50 0.19
CA GLY A 124 18.00 -7.44 1.19
C GLY A 124 17.43 -6.12 0.66
N ASP A 125 17.41 -5.93 -0.65
CA ASP A 125 17.00 -4.67 -1.30
C ASP A 125 15.66 -4.12 -0.78
N GLN A 126 14.68 -5.01 -0.48
CA GLN A 126 13.40 -4.58 0.04
C GLN A 126 13.48 -4.07 1.48
N VAL A 127 14.35 -4.67 2.30
CA VAL A 127 14.57 -4.21 3.67
C VAL A 127 15.21 -2.83 3.66
N ASP A 128 16.23 -2.62 2.84
CA ASP A 128 16.93 -1.34 2.71
C ASP A 128 15.97 -0.25 2.21
N ASN A 129 15.17 -0.55 1.19
CA ASN A 129 14.14 0.35 0.69
C ASN A 129 13.14 0.73 1.81
N ALA A 130 12.63 -0.25 2.55
CA ALA A 130 11.67 -0.01 3.62
C ALA A 130 12.25 0.89 4.72
N LEU A 131 13.46 0.58 5.19
CA LEU A 131 14.16 1.36 6.22
C LEU A 131 14.47 2.78 5.75
N TYR A 132 14.81 2.97 4.48
CA TYR A 132 14.99 4.30 3.92
C TYR A 132 13.71 5.13 4.03
N PHE A 133 12.55 4.59 3.64
CA PHE A 133 11.28 5.31 3.74
C PHE A 133 10.85 5.53 5.20
N GLU A 134 11.11 4.58 6.10
CA GLU A 134 10.85 4.73 7.54
C GLU A 134 11.69 5.86 8.13
N SER A 135 12.99 5.93 7.81
CA SER A 135 13.90 6.97 8.29
C SER A 135 13.49 8.38 7.87
N LYS A 136 12.67 8.49 6.81
CA LYS A 136 12.09 9.75 6.33
C LYS A 136 10.67 10.00 6.86
N ASN A 137 10.16 9.19 7.77
CA ASN A 137 8.77 9.21 8.25
C ASN A 137 7.73 9.05 7.12
N CYS A 138 8.10 8.35 6.05
CA CYS A 138 7.27 8.10 4.88
C CYS A 138 6.58 6.75 4.88
N ALA A 139 6.88 5.88 5.86
CA ALA A 139 6.26 4.58 6.02
C ALA A 139 6.32 4.10 7.48
N LYS A 140 5.44 3.15 7.84
CA LYS A 140 5.62 2.22 8.97
C LYS A 140 6.17 0.93 8.40
N VAL A 141 7.12 0.29 9.12
CA VAL A 141 7.84 -0.89 8.61
C VAL A 141 7.75 -2.04 9.59
N LEU A 142 7.38 -3.22 9.07
CA LEU A 142 7.25 -4.46 9.83
C LEU A 142 8.19 -5.51 9.21
N ILE A 143 9.34 -5.77 9.83
CA ILE A 143 10.40 -6.67 9.33
C ILE A 143 10.45 -7.96 10.14
N GLY A 144 10.55 -9.10 9.46
CA GLY A 144 10.78 -10.39 10.09
C GLY A 144 9.69 -10.75 11.09
N GLU A 145 10.06 -11.00 12.34
CA GLU A 145 9.15 -11.36 13.43
C GLU A 145 8.24 -10.18 13.86
N ASN A 146 8.64 -8.94 13.55
CA ASN A 146 7.79 -7.77 13.78
C ASN A 146 6.60 -7.71 12.82
N ALA A 147 6.62 -8.46 11.72
CA ALA A 147 5.47 -8.62 10.83
C ALA A 147 4.46 -9.61 11.42
N ASN A 148 3.81 -9.23 12.51
CA ASN A 148 2.83 -10.00 13.27
C ASN A 148 1.53 -9.23 13.48
N SER A 149 0.49 -9.91 14.02
CA SER A 149 -0.85 -9.35 14.19
C SER A 149 -0.88 -8.14 15.14
N ILE A 150 -0.06 -8.11 16.17
CA ILE A 150 -0.03 -7.02 17.16
C ILE A 150 0.50 -5.76 16.47
N ASN A 151 1.69 -5.84 15.89
CA ASN A 151 2.34 -4.70 15.25
C ASN A 151 1.58 -4.22 14.01
N LEU A 152 0.91 -5.14 13.28
CA LEU A 152 0.03 -4.74 12.19
C LEU A 152 -1.14 -3.90 12.69
N LYS A 153 -1.82 -4.34 13.77
CA LYS A 153 -2.92 -3.58 14.36
C LYS A 153 -2.46 -2.21 14.86
N ASP A 154 -1.32 -2.14 15.53
CA ASP A 154 -0.76 -0.87 16.01
C ASP A 154 -0.46 0.09 14.86
N SER A 155 0.13 -0.43 13.77
CA SER A 155 0.38 0.35 12.57
C SER A 155 -0.91 0.84 11.90
N LEU A 156 -1.94 -0.02 11.84
CA LEU A 156 -3.24 0.35 11.30
C LEU A 156 -3.98 1.34 12.20
N LEU A 157 -3.91 1.19 13.53
CA LEU A 157 -4.45 2.17 14.49
C LEU A 157 -3.80 3.53 14.30
N TYR A 158 -2.47 3.58 14.12
CA TYR A 158 -1.77 4.81 13.80
C TYR A 158 -2.31 5.44 12.50
N MET A 159 -2.65 4.62 11.51
CA MET A 159 -3.18 5.08 10.22
C MET A 159 -4.67 5.45 10.26
N LEU A 160 -5.42 5.15 11.32
CA LEU A 160 -6.81 5.62 11.48
C LEU A 160 -6.85 7.13 11.79
N ASP A 161 -5.83 7.67 12.40
CA ASP A 161 -5.73 9.10 12.70
C ASP A 161 -5.38 9.89 11.42
N ASP A 162 -6.28 10.79 11.02
CA ASP A 162 -6.13 11.67 9.85
C ASP A 162 -4.88 12.54 9.94
N LYS A 163 -4.50 12.99 11.15
CA LYS A 163 -3.31 13.80 11.38
C LYS A 163 -2.03 13.02 11.08
N ASN A 164 -1.98 11.75 11.49
CA ASN A 164 -0.84 10.89 11.22
C ASN A 164 -0.68 10.63 9.71
N ARG A 165 -1.81 10.36 9.00
CA ARG A 165 -1.78 10.21 7.55
C ARG A 165 -1.33 11.49 6.86
N SER A 166 -1.87 12.64 7.26
CA SER A 166 -1.51 13.95 6.69
C SER A 166 -0.03 14.27 6.89
N ASN A 167 0.52 14.02 8.08
CA ASN A 167 1.94 14.20 8.35
C ASN A 167 2.81 13.32 7.43
N MET A 168 2.44 12.04 7.27
CA MET A 168 3.18 11.13 6.37
C MET A 168 3.08 11.57 4.91
N GLN A 169 1.92 12.07 4.47
CA GLN A 169 1.74 12.64 3.13
C GLN A 169 2.64 13.85 2.88
N GLU A 170 2.83 14.71 3.86
CA GLU A 170 3.75 15.85 3.75
C GLU A 170 5.19 15.39 3.61
N GLN A 171 5.63 14.40 4.41
CA GLN A 171 6.98 13.83 4.29
C GLN A 171 7.19 13.17 2.93
N LEU A 172 6.18 12.46 2.39
CA LEU A 172 6.22 11.87 1.05
C LEU A 172 6.37 12.95 -0.04
N LYS A 173 5.62 14.05 0.05
CA LYS A 173 5.76 15.17 -0.90
C LYS A 173 7.17 15.77 -0.88
N LEU A 174 7.76 15.94 0.32
CA LEU A 174 9.11 16.44 0.47
C LEU A 174 10.14 15.46 -0.12
N LEU A 175 10.00 14.17 0.19
CA LEU A 175 10.89 13.11 -0.30
C LEU A 175 10.86 13.02 -1.83
N VAL A 176 9.67 12.99 -2.43
CA VAL A 176 9.47 12.92 -3.88
C VAL A 176 10.00 14.18 -4.55
N GLY A 177 9.73 15.37 -3.98
CA GLY A 177 10.22 16.64 -4.50
C GLY A 177 11.74 16.75 -4.53
N GLN A 178 12.43 16.13 -3.58
CA GLN A 178 13.90 16.10 -3.52
C GLN A 178 14.53 15.07 -4.47
N ASN A 179 13.82 13.96 -4.74
CA ASN A 179 14.37 12.81 -5.46
C ASN A 179 13.80 12.63 -6.89
N MET A 180 13.04 13.60 -7.41
CA MET A 180 12.55 13.52 -8.79
C MET A 180 13.61 14.04 -9.78
N PRO A 181 14.42 13.13 -10.39
CA PRO A 181 15.40 13.53 -11.40
C PRO A 181 14.75 14.15 -12.64
N ALA A 182 13.48 13.83 -12.94
CA ALA A 182 12.76 14.34 -14.08
C ALA A 182 12.61 15.88 -14.10
N LYS A 183 12.39 16.51 -12.94
CA LYS A 183 12.35 17.99 -12.86
C LYS A 183 13.74 18.60 -13.08
N THR A 184 14.78 17.96 -12.55
CA THR A 184 16.17 18.39 -12.70
C THR A 184 16.63 18.21 -14.16
N ILE A 185 16.31 17.06 -14.78
CA ILE A 185 16.62 16.78 -16.18
C ILE A 185 15.88 17.74 -17.12
N ALA A 186 14.59 17.95 -16.90
CA ALA A 186 13.80 18.93 -17.69
C ALA A 186 14.37 20.35 -17.56
N LYS A 187 14.76 20.76 -16.36
CA LYS A 187 15.39 22.08 -16.13
C LYS A 187 16.73 22.19 -16.83
N THR A 188 17.59 21.17 -16.74
CA THR A 188 18.89 21.14 -17.43
C THR A 188 18.75 21.13 -18.96
N ILE A 189 17.73 20.45 -19.50
CA ILE A 189 17.45 20.45 -20.95
C ILE A 189 16.97 21.83 -21.39
N ILE A 190 16.08 22.48 -20.64
CA ILE A 190 15.59 23.82 -20.97
C ILE A 190 16.73 24.86 -20.90
N GLU A 191 17.52 24.82 -19.83
CA GLU A 191 18.68 25.72 -19.66
C GLU A 191 19.78 25.48 -20.71
N GLY A 192 19.92 24.24 -21.23
CA GLY A 192 20.85 23.90 -22.30
C GLY A 192 20.39 24.25 -23.72
N ILE A 193 19.10 24.58 -23.91
CA ILE A 193 18.54 25.03 -25.21
C ILE A 193 18.57 26.57 -25.33
N GLU A 194 18.58 27.27 -24.18
CA GLU A 194 18.61 28.74 -24.15
C GLU A 194 20.03 29.35 -24.13
N GLY A 195 21.09 28.55 -24.16
CA GLY A 195 22.51 28.95 -24.26
C GLY A 195 23.14 28.52 -25.58
#